data_59660c45567c0e0ddb1695547e59f33e
#
_entry.id   59660c45567c0e0ddb1695547e59f33e
#
_cell.length_a   1.000
_cell.length_b   1.000
_cell.length_c   1.000
_cell.angle_alpha   90.00
_cell.angle_beta   90.00
_cell.angle_gamma   90.00
#
_symmetry.space_group_name_H-M   'P 1'
#
loop_
_entity.id
_entity.type
_entity.pdbx_description
1 polymer ?
#
loop_
_entity_poly.entity_id
_entity_poly.type
_entity_poly.pdbx_seq_one_letter_code
_entity_poly.pdbx_strand_id
1 'polypeptide(L)'
;RRQRQMCIRDRSRSENQSNRYSWMMSIMRRLNEKGTTLALNILNSDSWGDNESFSLSKTTYFRLEDKLGNDSVLFRNQYLKSPQKNNSWRVGITFAQPIGKKMHFRVAYNWDTNYERDNRDTYELSSLTKSEVFGELPPDYEAGYVDSLSNRSHSRTNGHNLDVGLNYSDDTWMFNASLGMTPQKRAIERKMGKLYADTTMHTIDFQPMIWVNWKKKEARITFNYSGRTRQPSLSDLMPLTDNSNPLYITRGNPDLKQMFSHSVRVSFQHSKKGISANIGGQMEQNSVTQVVLYDAKTGGRETSPINISGNWNVYGSANWWKRLGHFSLRLDMNGNHSNRVSMINEDKSLEPKKSTTRDTGLGCDAVSYTHLRGPRD
;
A
#
# COMPACT_ATOMS: atom_id res chain seq x y z
N ARG A 1 -31.12 24.70 9.51
CA ARG A 1 -31.42 23.28 9.88
C ARG A 1 -31.05 22.40 8.69
N ARG A 2 -29.93 21.66 8.76
CA ARG A 2 -29.65 20.60 7.78
C ARG A 2 -30.70 19.51 7.97
N GLN A 3 -31.63 19.37 7.03
CA GLN A 3 -32.57 18.24 6.99
C GLN A 3 -31.76 16.95 6.81
N ARG A 4 -31.93 15.99 7.72
CA ARG A 4 -31.34 14.65 7.58
C ARG A 4 -31.92 14.00 6.34
N GLN A 5 -31.06 13.50 5.46
CA GLN A 5 -31.47 12.80 4.24
C GLN A 5 -31.76 11.33 4.51
N MET A 6 -31.09 10.74 5.49
CA MET A 6 -31.25 9.35 5.91
C MET A 6 -30.82 9.15 7.37
N CYS A 7 -31.26 8.06 7.95
CA CYS A 7 -30.80 7.53 9.24
C CYS A 7 -30.33 6.09 9.06
N ILE A 8 -29.13 5.76 9.53
CA ILE A 8 -28.56 4.41 9.47
C ILE A 8 -28.36 3.93 10.92
N ARG A 9 -28.77 2.70 11.17
CA ARG A 9 -28.50 1.96 12.42
C ARG A 9 -27.87 0.63 12.05
N ASP A 10 -26.63 0.41 12.50
CA ASP A 10 -25.82 -0.74 12.11
C ASP A 10 -25.33 -1.51 13.35
N ARG A 11 -25.22 -2.82 13.19
CA ARG A 11 -24.42 -3.71 14.05
C ARG A 11 -23.54 -4.57 13.14
N SER A 12 -22.29 -4.75 13.51
CA SER A 12 -21.39 -5.67 12.81
C SER A 12 -20.59 -6.51 13.80
N ARG A 13 -20.31 -7.73 13.43
CA ARG A 13 -19.36 -8.63 14.11
C ARG A 13 -18.50 -9.28 13.05
N SER A 14 -17.20 -9.30 13.22
CA SER A 14 -16.28 -9.94 12.27
C SER A 14 -15.30 -10.82 13.03
N GLU A 15 -15.00 -11.98 12.44
CA GLU A 15 -13.97 -12.91 12.89
C GLU A 15 -13.06 -13.22 11.72
N ASN A 16 -11.76 -13.10 11.92
CA ASN A 16 -10.76 -13.33 10.89
C ASN A 16 -9.76 -14.38 11.38
N GLN A 17 -9.61 -15.43 10.61
CA GLN A 17 -8.59 -16.46 10.81
C GLN A 17 -7.64 -16.45 9.61
N SER A 18 -6.35 -16.33 9.87
CA SER A 18 -5.34 -16.35 8.81
C SER A 18 -4.13 -17.18 9.22
N ASN A 19 -3.63 -17.97 8.28
CA ASN A 19 -2.44 -18.78 8.41
C ASN A 19 -1.44 -18.36 7.36
N ARG A 20 -0.16 -18.33 7.70
CA ARG A 20 0.92 -18.04 6.77
C ARG A 20 2.07 -19.02 6.98
N TYR A 21 2.58 -19.54 5.90
CA TYR A 21 3.76 -20.36 5.85
C TYR A 21 4.73 -19.75 4.82
N SER A 22 6.02 -19.67 5.17
CA SER A 22 7.05 -19.24 4.23
C SER A 22 8.36 -19.94 4.50
N TRP A 23 9.08 -20.26 3.43
CA TRP A 23 10.43 -20.80 3.52
C TRP A 23 11.32 -20.21 2.44
N MET A 24 12.61 -20.17 2.73
CA MET A 24 13.63 -19.67 1.83
C MET A 24 14.82 -20.63 1.80
N MET A 25 15.32 -20.88 0.61
CA MET A 25 16.57 -21.59 0.38
C MET A 25 17.52 -20.67 -0.40
N SER A 26 18.75 -20.56 0.08
CA SER A 26 19.81 -19.81 -0.59
C SER A 26 21.07 -20.65 -0.69
N ILE A 27 21.58 -20.79 -1.91
CA ILE A 27 22.83 -21.49 -2.19
C ILE A 27 23.75 -20.53 -2.92
N MET A 28 24.95 -20.30 -2.38
CA MET A 28 25.95 -19.44 -3.00
C MET A 28 27.24 -20.21 -3.21
N ARG A 29 27.80 -20.12 -4.41
CA ARG A 29 29.09 -20.73 -4.77
C ARG A 29 30.05 -19.70 -5.33
N ARG A 30 31.26 -19.70 -4.81
CA ARG A 30 32.38 -19.00 -5.42
C ARG A 30 32.89 -19.81 -6.59
N LEU A 31 33.00 -19.19 -7.78
CA LEU A 31 33.33 -19.87 -9.03
C LEU A 31 34.83 -19.88 -9.32
N ASN A 32 35.56 -18.88 -8.82
CA ASN A 32 36.98 -18.72 -9.05
C ASN A 32 37.70 -17.97 -7.91
N GLU A 33 39.01 -17.99 -7.96
CA GLU A 33 39.86 -17.29 -6.97
C GLU A 33 39.70 -15.77 -6.97
N LYS A 34 39.27 -15.18 -8.10
CA LYS A 34 38.99 -13.74 -8.23
C LYS A 34 37.75 -13.31 -7.48
N GLY A 35 36.95 -14.25 -6.94
CA GLY A 35 35.79 -13.97 -6.12
C GLY A 35 34.48 -13.84 -6.91
N THR A 36 34.44 -14.30 -8.15
CA THR A 36 33.19 -14.42 -8.90
C THR A 36 32.23 -15.36 -8.17
N THR A 37 31.00 -14.93 -7.95
CA THR A 37 30.00 -15.72 -7.23
C THR A 37 28.73 -15.93 -8.05
N LEU A 38 28.14 -17.08 -7.85
CA LEU A 38 26.79 -17.41 -8.34
C LEU A 38 25.94 -17.79 -7.14
N ALA A 39 24.77 -17.18 -7.03
CA ALA A 39 23.79 -17.50 -5.98
C ALA A 39 22.46 -17.89 -6.60
N LEU A 40 21.85 -18.94 -6.04
CA LEU A 40 20.48 -19.36 -6.32
C LEU A 40 19.65 -19.10 -5.07
N ASN A 41 18.53 -18.41 -5.23
CA ASN A 41 17.58 -18.14 -4.15
C ASN A 41 16.21 -18.66 -4.55
N ILE A 42 15.56 -19.39 -3.67
CA ILE A 42 14.19 -19.84 -3.84
C ILE A 42 13.41 -19.42 -2.61
N LEU A 43 12.32 -18.71 -2.82
CA LEU A 43 11.40 -18.27 -1.79
C LEU A 43 9.99 -18.72 -2.16
N ASN A 44 9.30 -19.29 -1.20
CA ASN A 44 7.87 -19.54 -1.28
C ASN A 44 7.17 -18.90 -0.07
N SER A 45 6.02 -18.34 -0.32
CA SER A 45 5.10 -17.88 0.74
C SER A 45 3.68 -18.28 0.37
N ASP A 46 3.04 -18.99 1.27
CA ASP A 46 1.67 -19.44 1.16
C ASP A 46 0.86 -18.90 2.33
N SER A 47 -0.29 -18.30 2.07
CA SER A 47 -1.19 -17.84 3.09
C SER A 47 -2.63 -18.13 2.71
N TRP A 48 -3.43 -18.53 3.68
CA TRP A 48 -4.84 -18.79 3.53
C TRP A 48 -5.59 -18.38 4.78
N GLY A 49 -6.81 -18.01 4.61
CA GLY A 49 -7.65 -17.59 5.72
C GLY A 49 -9.11 -17.52 5.33
N ASP A 50 -9.92 -17.31 6.32
CA ASP A 50 -11.34 -17.05 6.16
C ASP A 50 -11.73 -15.86 7.04
N ASN A 51 -12.51 -14.96 6.47
CA ASN A 51 -13.07 -13.83 7.21
C ASN A 51 -14.58 -13.98 7.18
N GLU A 52 -15.16 -14.15 8.35
CA GLU A 52 -16.60 -14.25 8.55
C GLU A 52 -17.11 -12.97 9.17
N SER A 53 -18.20 -12.42 8.64
CA SER A 53 -18.80 -11.22 9.22
C SER A 53 -20.33 -11.25 9.16
N PHE A 54 -20.94 -10.74 10.23
CA PHE A 54 -22.36 -10.48 10.34
C PHE A 54 -22.60 -8.98 10.24
N SER A 55 -23.58 -8.59 9.44
CA SER A 55 -23.96 -7.20 9.26
C SER A 55 -25.47 -7.07 9.34
N LEU A 56 -25.93 -6.28 10.30
CA LEU A 56 -27.34 -5.93 10.46
C LEU A 56 -27.46 -4.41 10.28
N SER A 57 -28.19 -3.97 9.27
CA SER A 57 -28.41 -2.55 9.04
C SER A 57 -29.85 -2.21 8.72
N LYS A 58 -30.32 -1.08 9.25
CA LYS A 58 -31.59 -0.46 8.93
C LYS A 58 -31.34 0.97 8.46
N THR A 59 -31.61 1.22 7.17
CA THR A 59 -31.47 2.54 6.56
C THR A 59 -32.86 3.11 6.28
N THR A 60 -33.21 4.25 6.86
CA THR A 60 -34.43 4.99 6.59
C THR A 60 -34.12 6.20 5.72
N TYR A 61 -34.76 6.28 4.56
CA TYR A 61 -34.61 7.37 3.59
C TYR A 61 -35.74 8.36 3.77
N PHE A 62 -35.47 9.56 4.24
CA PHE A 62 -36.48 10.60 4.48
C PHE A 62 -36.90 11.38 3.22
N ARG A 63 -36.26 11.11 2.07
CA ARG A 63 -36.55 11.75 0.78
C ARG A 63 -37.06 10.78 -0.28
N LEU A 64 -37.18 9.51 0.08
CA LEU A 64 -37.74 8.46 -0.77
C LEU A 64 -38.95 7.90 -0.06
N GLU A 65 -40.08 7.99 -0.71
CA GLU A 65 -41.35 7.40 -0.20
C GLU A 65 -41.53 5.98 -0.75
N ASP A 66 -42.10 5.12 0.06
CA ASP A 66 -42.59 3.82 -0.36
C ASP A 66 -43.90 3.96 -1.16
N LYS A 67 -44.48 2.82 -1.61
CA LYS A 67 -45.74 2.81 -2.36
C LYS A 67 -46.93 3.34 -1.56
N LEU A 68 -46.79 3.53 -0.25
CA LEU A 68 -47.81 4.00 0.69
C LEU A 68 -47.60 5.44 1.15
N GLY A 69 -46.54 6.12 0.64
CA GLY A 69 -46.21 7.49 1.00
C GLY A 69 -45.44 7.62 2.32
N ASN A 70 -44.88 6.53 2.87
CA ASN A 70 -44.03 6.55 4.05
C ASN A 70 -42.57 6.62 3.66
N ASP A 71 -41.71 7.00 4.63
CA ASP A 71 -40.26 6.94 4.44
C ASP A 71 -39.80 5.54 4.01
N SER A 72 -39.02 5.45 2.93
CA SER A 72 -38.53 4.17 2.44
C SER A 72 -37.49 3.60 3.41
N VAL A 73 -37.67 2.33 3.79
CA VAL A 73 -36.79 1.63 4.74
C VAL A 73 -36.10 0.45 4.04
N LEU A 74 -34.77 0.45 4.05
CA LEU A 74 -33.97 -0.70 3.63
C LEU A 74 -33.45 -1.44 4.88
N PHE A 75 -33.89 -2.68 5.03
CA PHE A 75 -33.39 -3.57 6.08
C PHE A 75 -32.51 -4.66 5.46
N ARG A 76 -31.34 -4.91 6.08
CA ARG A 76 -30.40 -5.95 5.67
C ARG A 76 -29.92 -6.70 6.90
N ASN A 77 -29.93 -8.01 6.82
CA ASN A 77 -29.33 -8.91 7.80
C ASN A 77 -28.51 -9.93 7.03
N GLN A 78 -27.19 -9.73 6.99
CA GLN A 78 -26.30 -10.47 6.10
C GLN A 78 -25.19 -11.17 6.86
N TYR A 79 -24.89 -12.39 6.42
CA TYR A 79 -23.67 -13.09 6.74
C TYR A 79 -22.77 -13.13 5.50
N LEU A 80 -21.50 -12.79 5.69
CA LEU A 80 -20.49 -12.79 4.64
C LEU A 80 -19.38 -13.74 5.02
N LYS A 81 -19.02 -14.63 4.09
CA LYS A 81 -17.90 -15.55 4.20
C LYS A 81 -16.91 -15.25 3.10
N SER A 82 -15.66 -14.94 3.48
CA SER A 82 -14.63 -14.46 2.55
C SER A 82 -13.36 -15.29 2.66
N PRO A 83 -13.34 -16.51 2.04
CA PRO A 83 -12.14 -17.32 1.97
C PRO A 83 -11.09 -16.69 1.05
N GLN A 84 -9.87 -16.58 1.56
CA GLN A 84 -8.74 -16.00 0.87
C GLN A 84 -7.59 -17.01 0.76
N LYS A 85 -6.89 -17.00 -0.37
CA LYS A 85 -5.67 -17.78 -0.57
C LYS A 85 -4.69 -16.96 -1.40
N ASN A 86 -3.43 -16.90 -0.93
CA ASN A 86 -2.33 -16.30 -1.66
C ASN A 86 -1.15 -17.27 -1.66
N ASN A 87 -0.62 -17.57 -2.84
CA ASN A 87 0.58 -18.39 -3.03
C ASN A 87 1.55 -17.64 -3.93
N SER A 88 2.78 -17.43 -3.43
CA SER A 88 3.83 -16.74 -4.18
C SER A 88 5.12 -17.56 -4.20
N TRP A 89 5.78 -17.52 -5.35
CA TRP A 89 7.10 -18.08 -5.57
C TRP A 89 8.03 -17.04 -6.16
N ARG A 90 9.26 -17.06 -5.69
CA ARG A 90 10.37 -16.35 -6.30
C ARG A 90 11.52 -17.33 -6.48
N VAL A 91 12.03 -17.40 -7.71
CA VAL A 91 13.25 -18.13 -8.03
C VAL A 91 14.21 -17.16 -8.67
N GLY A 92 15.40 -16.99 -8.08
CA GLY A 92 16.35 -15.98 -8.50
C GLY A 92 17.77 -16.54 -8.65
N ILE A 93 18.47 -16.07 -9.66
CA ILE A 93 19.88 -16.31 -9.89
C ILE A 93 20.60 -14.97 -9.86
N THR A 94 21.64 -14.87 -9.06
CA THR A 94 22.49 -13.69 -8.98
C THR A 94 23.91 -14.05 -9.34
N PHE A 95 24.47 -13.36 -10.33
CA PHE A 95 25.87 -13.41 -10.70
C PHE A 95 26.55 -12.13 -10.23
N ALA A 96 27.68 -12.24 -9.54
CA ALA A 96 28.49 -11.12 -9.14
C ALA A 96 29.94 -11.32 -9.53
N GLN A 97 30.49 -10.35 -10.25
CA GLN A 97 31.85 -10.35 -10.80
C GLN A 97 32.65 -9.20 -10.20
N PRO A 98 33.74 -9.46 -9.46
CA PRO A 98 34.70 -8.45 -9.10
C PRO A 98 35.41 -7.87 -10.33
N ILE A 99 35.52 -6.54 -10.39
CA ILE A 99 36.28 -5.79 -11.40
C ILE A 99 37.41 -5.06 -10.68
N GLY A 100 38.59 -5.65 -10.70
CA GLY A 100 39.71 -5.19 -9.90
C GLY A 100 39.47 -5.39 -8.38
N LYS A 101 40.04 -4.51 -7.55
CA LYS A 101 39.98 -4.64 -6.08
C LYS A 101 38.82 -3.89 -5.42
N LYS A 102 38.17 -2.98 -6.13
CA LYS A 102 37.22 -2.03 -5.52
C LYS A 102 35.83 -2.04 -6.14
N MET A 103 35.66 -2.71 -7.28
CA MET A 103 34.40 -2.71 -8.01
C MET A 103 33.82 -4.11 -8.11
N HIS A 104 32.49 -4.19 -8.11
CA HIS A 104 31.74 -5.41 -8.33
C HIS A 104 30.58 -5.11 -9.28
N PHE A 105 30.50 -5.86 -10.35
CA PHE A 105 29.36 -5.87 -11.24
C PHE A 105 28.42 -6.98 -10.82
N ARG A 106 27.12 -6.71 -10.78
CA ARG A 106 26.09 -7.66 -10.39
C ARG A 106 25.00 -7.71 -11.44
N VAL A 107 24.60 -8.90 -11.82
CA VAL A 107 23.38 -9.17 -12.59
C VAL A 107 22.54 -10.15 -11.79
N ALA A 108 21.28 -9.80 -11.55
CA ALA A 108 20.34 -10.69 -10.91
C ALA A 108 19.11 -10.85 -11.82
N TYR A 109 18.68 -12.06 -11.97
CA TYR A 109 17.42 -12.40 -12.61
C TYR A 109 16.54 -13.12 -11.60
N ASN A 110 15.28 -12.70 -11.47
CA ASN A 110 14.29 -13.35 -10.64
C ASN A 110 13.04 -13.62 -11.46
N TRP A 111 12.52 -14.80 -11.36
CA TRP A 111 11.18 -15.14 -11.77
C TRP A 111 10.27 -15.10 -10.54
N ASP A 112 9.22 -14.29 -10.63
CA ASP A 112 8.23 -14.09 -9.57
C ASP A 112 6.86 -14.54 -10.08
N THR A 113 6.15 -15.34 -9.31
CA THR A 113 4.74 -15.65 -9.58
C THR A 113 3.93 -15.50 -8.32
N ASN A 114 2.75 -14.91 -8.47
CA ASN A 114 1.77 -14.77 -7.40
C ASN A 114 0.41 -15.23 -7.89
N TYR A 115 -0.23 -16.09 -7.14
CA TYR A 115 -1.61 -16.50 -7.33
C TYR A 115 -2.43 -16.09 -6.11
N GLU A 116 -3.50 -15.35 -6.34
CA GLU A 116 -4.38 -14.85 -5.31
C GLU A 116 -5.82 -15.23 -5.65
N ARG A 117 -6.51 -15.73 -4.65
CA ARG A 117 -7.95 -16.01 -4.69
C ARG A 117 -8.60 -15.26 -3.54
N ASP A 118 -9.56 -14.41 -3.88
CA ASP A 118 -10.33 -13.61 -2.94
C ASP A 118 -11.81 -13.76 -3.30
N ASN A 119 -12.52 -14.56 -2.51
CA ASN A 119 -13.94 -14.82 -2.70
C ASN A 119 -14.72 -14.15 -1.57
N ARG A 120 -15.96 -13.78 -1.87
CA ARG A 120 -16.93 -13.33 -0.89
C ARG A 120 -18.28 -13.96 -1.23
N ASP A 121 -18.75 -14.82 -0.38
CA ASP A 121 -20.10 -15.40 -0.44
C ASP A 121 -20.99 -14.62 0.54
N THR A 122 -22.12 -14.12 0.05
CA THR A 122 -23.06 -13.29 0.80
C THR A 122 -24.38 -14.04 0.97
N TYR A 123 -24.85 -14.11 2.20
CA TYR A 123 -26.10 -14.76 2.58
C TYR A 123 -27.03 -13.72 3.22
N GLU A 124 -28.25 -13.61 2.75
CA GLU A 124 -29.30 -12.76 3.32
C GLU A 124 -30.12 -13.58 4.32
N LEU A 125 -30.06 -13.18 5.59
CA LEU A 125 -30.67 -13.93 6.71
C LEU A 125 -32.06 -13.42 7.09
N SER A 126 -32.53 -12.29 6.55
CA SER A 126 -33.76 -11.63 7.00
C SER A 126 -35.02 -12.42 6.66
N SER A 127 -34.97 -13.33 5.67
CA SER A 127 -36.09 -14.19 5.26
C SER A 127 -36.05 -15.61 5.83
N LEU A 128 -35.02 -15.96 6.57
CA LEU A 128 -34.79 -17.28 7.13
C LEU A 128 -35.37 -17.42 8.54
N THR A 129 -35.35 -18.65 9.06
CA THR A 129 -35.73 -18.95 10.44
C THR A 129 -34.94 -18.05 11.38
N LYS A 130 -35.63 -17.27 12.22
CA LYS A 130 -34.99 -16.24 13.05
C LYS A 130 -33.97 -16.87 13.99
N SER A 131 -32.70 -16.50 13.86
CA SER A 131 -31.77 -16.56 14.96
C SER A 131 -32.12 -15.43 15.94
N GLU A 132 -32.43 -15.76 17.18
CA GLU A 132 -32.76 -14.77 18.22
C GLU A 132 -31.53 -13.92 18.61
N VAL A 133 -30.35 -14.42 18.31
CA VAL A 133 -29.08 -13.82 18.71
C VAL A 133 -28.31 -13.32 17.49
N PHE A 134 -27.98 -12.03 17.48
CA PHE A 134 -27.14 -11.44 16.44
C PHE A 134 -25.75 -12.07 16.44
N GLY A 135 -25.29 -12.56 15.29
CA GLY A 135 -24.00 -13.19 15.10
C GLY A 135 -24.01 -14.71 15.23
N GLU A 136 -25.18 -15.33 15.28
CA GLU A 136 -25.37 -16.77 15.16
C GLU A 136 -25.99 -17.11 13.79
N LEU A 137 -25.52 -18.21 13.18
CA LEU A 137 -26.02 -18.68 11.89
C LEU A 137 -27.27 -19.54 12.10
N PRO A 138 -28.39 -19.25 11.41
CA PRO A 138 -29.49 -20.16 11.31
C PRO A 138 -29.07 -21.49 10.66
N PRO A 139 -29.67 -22.64 11.01
CA PRO A 139 -29.31 -23.93 10.40
C PRO A 139 -29.49 -23.97 8.87
N ASP A 140 -30.40 -23.16 8.34
CA ASP A 140 -30.79 -23.04 6.93
C ASP A 140 -30.13 -21.84 6.22
N TYR A 141 -29.06 -21.26 6.77
CA TYR A 141 -28.41 -20.02 6.26
C TYR A 141 -27.98 -20.12 4.79
N GLU A 142 -27.61 -21.32 4.31
CA GLU A 142 -27.21 -21.55 2.92
C GLU A 142 -28.32 -21.25 1.91
N ALA A 143 -29.59 -21.40 2.31
CA ALA A 143 -30.74 -21.05 1.48
C ALA A 143 -30.83 -19.53 1.22
N GLY A 144 -30.20 -18.72 2.07
CA GLY A 144 -30.07 -17.26 1.92
C GLY A 144 -28.96 -16.80 0.98
N TYR A 145 -28.27 -17.69 0.25
CA TYR A 145 -27.21 -17.31 -0.68
C TYR A 145 -27.67 -16.34 -1.75
N VAL A 146 -26.95 -15.23 -1.91
CA VAL A 146 -27.27 -14.17 -2.87
C VAL A 146 -26.14 -14.04 -3.87
N ASP A 147 -26.28 -14.68 -5.04
CA ASP A 147 -25.28 -14.67 -6.11
C ASP A 147 -24.92 -13.25 -6.56
N SER A 148 -25.91 -12.35 -6.69
CA SER A 148 -25.68 -10.96 -7.13
C SER A 148 -24.86 -10.10 -6.15
N LEU A 149 -24.79 -10.48 -4.88
CA LEU A 149 -23.98 -9.82 -3.84
C LEU A 149 -22.69 -10.57 -3.54
N SER A 150 -22.51 -11.74 -4.13
CA SER A 150 -21.33 -12.58 -3.98
C SER A 150 -20.30 -12.26 -5.05
N ASN A 151 -19.01 -12.36 -4.69
CA ASN A 151 -17.91 -12.04 -5.57
C ASN A 151 -16.86 -13.16 -5.53
N ARG A 152 -16.41 -13.57 -6.68
CA ARG A 152 -15.27 -14.50 -6.83
C ARG A 152 -14.19 -13.84 -7.67
N SER A 153 -13.00 -13.70 -7.11
CA SER A 153 -11.87 -13.06 -7.76
C SER A 153 -10.64 -13.96 -7.73
N HIS A 154 -10.08 -14.20 -8.89
CA HIS A 154 -8.83 -14.93 -9.06
C HIS A 154 -7.85 -14.04 -9.79
N SER A 155 -6.66 -13.81 -9.22
CA SER A 155 -5.62 -13.06 -9.89
C SER A 155 -4.33 -13.87 -9.99
N ARG A 156 -3.61 -13.67 -11.07
CA ARG A 156 -2.30 -14.26 -11.31
C ARG A 156 -1.33 -13.23 -11.86
N THR A 157 -0.18 -13.12 -11.22
CA THR A 157 0.93 -12.29 -11.69
C THR A 157 2.13 -13.18 -11.97
N ASN A 158 2.75 -13.01 -13.14
CA ASN A 158 4.04 -13.60 -13.49
C ASN A 158 4.97 -12.47 -13.91
N GLY A 159 6.10 -12.34 -13.23
CA GLY A 159 7.09 -11.30 -13.48
C GLY A 159 8.48 -11.88 -13.72
N HIS A 160 9.26 -11.20 -14.52
CA HIS A 160 10.66 -11.49 -14.82
C HIS A 160 11.49 -10.26 -14.45
N ASN A 161 12.09 -10.23 -13.28
CA ASN A 161 12.90 -9.10 -12.84
C ASN A 161 14.35 -9.30 -13.28
N LEU A 162 14.87 -8.36 -14.04
CA LEU A 162 16.28 -8.22 -14.36
C LEU A 162 16.83 -7.00 -13.62
N ASP A 163 17.81 -7.20 -12.75
CA ASP A 163 18.52 -6.14 -12.04
C ASP A 163 20.00 -6.15 -12.41
N VAL A 164 20.48 -5.01 -12.86
CA VAL A 164 21.89 -4.78 -13.20
C VAL A 164 22.43 -3.73 -12.27
N GLY A 165 23.53 -4.03 -11.58
CA GLY A 165 24.10 -3.15 -10.59
C GLY A 165 25.63 -3.08 -10.64
N LEU A 166 26.14 -1.95 -10.22
CA LEU A 166 27.55 -1.66 -10.03
C LEU A 166 27.80 -1.20 -8.61
N ASN A 167 28.72 -1.84 -7.92
CA ASN A 167 29.16 -1.48 -6.58
C ASN A 167 30.64 -1.05 -6.63
N TYR A 168 30.97 0.04 -6.00
CA TYR A 168 32.32 0.48 -5.75
C TYR A 168 32.54 0.71 -4.27
N SER A 169 33.66 0.29 -3.72
CA SER A 169 33.98 0.51 -2.32
C SER A 169 35.48 0.70 -2.11
N ASP A 170 35.84 1.81 -1.44
CA ASP A 170 37.15 2.01 -0.88
C ASP A 170 37.05 2.63 0.54
N ASP A 171 38.13 3.05 1.11
CA ASP A 171 38.18 3.60 2.48
C ASP A 171 37.37 4.90 2.65
N THR A 172 37.15 5.63 1.57
CA THR A 172 36.49 6.94 1.55
C THR A 172 35.12 6.94 0.89
N TRP A 173 34.99 6.17 -0.18
CA TRP A 173 33.78 6.14 -1.00
C TRP A 173 33.15 4.74 -1.08
N MET A 174 31.84 4.69 -0.94
CA MET A 174 31.04 3.54 -1.32
C MET A 174 29.96 4.04 -2.26
N PHE A 175 29.83 3.39 -3.40
CA PHE A 175 28.87 3.71 -4.43
C PHE A 175 28.13 2.44 -4.86
N ASN A 176 26.82 2.53 -4.97
CA ASN A 176 25.99 1.51 -5.55
C ASN A 176 25.02 2.16 -6.54
N ALA A 177 25.00 1.69 -7.77
CA ALA A 177 23.96 2.05 -8.74
C ALA A 177 23.36 0.78 -9.30
N SER A 178 22.06 0.71 -9.36
CA SER A 178 21.37 -0.39 -10.02
C SER A 178 20.13 0.08 -10.77
N LEU A 179 19.78 -0.70 -11.80
CA LEU A 179 18.54 -0.55 -12.56
C LEU A 179 17.85 -1.90 -12.60
N GLY A 180 16.70 -1.98 -11.94
CA GLY A 180 15.78 -3.09 -12.04
C GLY A 180 14.72 -2.81 -13.11
N MET A 181 14.43 -3.83 -13.91
CA MET A 181 13.36 -3.85 -14.89
C MET A 181 12.55 -5.12 -14.74
N THR A 182 11.23 -4.99 -14.58
CA THR A 182 10.33 -6.13 -14.36
C THR A 182 9.20 -6.13 -15.39
N PRO A 183 9.40 -6.73 -16.58
CA PRO A 183 8.27 -7.10 -17.42
C PRO A 183 7.42 -8.14 -16.69
N GLN A 184 6.10 -7.91 -16.67
CA GLN A 184 5.17 -8.80 -15.98
C GLN A 184 3.85 -8.93 -16.73
N LYS A 185 3.26 -10.12 -16.62
CA LYS A 185 1.90 -10.41 -17.03
C LYS A 185 1.03 -10.52 -15.79
N ARG A 186 -0.04 -9.73 -15.74
CA ARG A 186 -1.03 -9.72 -14.67
C ARG A 186 -2.39 -10.06 -15.25
N ALA A 187 -3.06 -11.07 -14.70
CA ALA A 187 -4.38 -11.47 -15.12
C ALA A 187 -5.31 -11.50 -13.91
N ILE A 188 -6.55 -11.08 -14.09
CA ILE A 188 -7.60 -11.20 -13.11
C ILE A 188 -8.88 -11.66 -13.78
N GLU A 189 -9.56 -12.59 -13.13
CA GLU A 189 -10.91 -13.03 -13.45
C GLU A 189 -11.80 -12.69 -12.27
N ARG A 190 -12.93 -12.04 -12.53
CA ARG A 190 -13.88 -11.66 -11.49
C ARG A 190 -15.31 -12.00 -11.93
N LYS A 191 -16.05 -12.66 -11.04
CA LYS A 191 -17.47 -12.97 -11.22
C LYS A 191 -18.26 -12.34 -10.07
N MET A 192 -19.31 -11.59 -10.42
CA MET A 192 -20.28 -10.99 -9.49
C MET A 192 -21.68 -11.30 -10.02
N GLY A 193 -22.34 -12.28 -9.42
CA GLY A 193 -23.60 -12.77 -9.94
C GLY A 193 -23.45 -13.23 -11.39
N LYS A 194 -24.28 -12.67 -12.27
CA LYS A 194 -24.26 -12.93 -13.72
C LYS A 194 -23.17 -12.16 -14.46
N LEU A 195 -22.55 -11.17 -13.82
CA LEU A 195 -21.47 -10.39 -14.43
C LEU A 195 -20.16 -11.15 -14.33
N TYR A 196 -19.48 -11.27 -15.45
CA TYR A 196 -18.15 -11.83 -15.55
C TYR A 196 -17.25 -10.86 -16.30
N ALA A 197 -16.08 -10.63 -15.78
CA ALA A 197 -15.04 -9.91 -16.47
C ALA A 197 -13.68 -10.56 -16.21
N ASP A 198 -12.87 -10.60 -17.26
CA ASP A 198 -11.46 -10.95 -17.20
C ASP A 198 -10.63 -9.82 -17.82
N THR A 199 -9.44 -9.65 -17.31
CA THR A 199 -8.50 -8.65 -17.80
C THR A 199 -7.09 -9.19 -17.69
N THR A 200 -6.34 -9.07 -18.78
CA THR A 200 -4.91 -9.40 -18.82
C THR A 200 -4.12 -8.17 -19.22
N MET A 201 -3.09 -7.85 -18.44
CA MET A 201 -2.21 -6.72 -18.69
C MET A 201 -0.76 -7.18 -18.80
N HIS A 202 -0.04 -6.54 -19.72
CA HIS A 202 1.41 -6.62 -19.81
C HIS A 202 1.99 -5.26 -19.42
N THR A 203 2.84 -5.25 -18.41
CA THR A 203 3.44 -4.01 -17.88
C THR A 203 4.93 -4.19 -17.67
N ILE A 204 5.65 -3.08 -17.61
CA ILE A 204 7.08 -3.07 -17.30
C ILE A 204 7.28 -2.09 -16.14
N ASP A 205 7.81 -2.59 -15.04
CA ASP A 205 8.18 -1.77 -13.88
C ASP A 205 9.65 -1.43 -13.92
N PHE A 206 10.01 -0.19 -13.57
CA PHE A 206 11.38 0.27 -13.45
C PHE A 206 11.70 0.62 -11.99
N GLN A 207 12.90 0.22 -11.56
CA GLN A 207 13.40 0.43 -10.21
C GLN A 207 14.86 0.91 -10.24
N PRO A 208 15.14 2.17 -10.65
CA PRO A 208 16.47 2.75 -10.56
C PRO A 208 16.83 3.06 -9.11
N MET A 209 18.08 2.79 -8.73
CA MET A 209 18.63 3.12 -7.42
C MET A 209 20.04 3.64 -7.56
N ILE A 210 20.36 4.71 -6.82
CA ILE A 210 21.70 5.24 -6.65
C ILE A 210 21.92 5.47 -5.15
N TRP A 211 22.98 4.89 -4.62
CA TRP A 211 23.39 5.11 -3.26
C TRP A 211 24.87 5.47 -3.22
N VAL A 212 25.20 6.57 -2.57
CA VAL A 212 26.57 7.04 -2.41
C VAL A 212 26.83 7.31 -0.94
N ASN A 213 27.91 6.79 -0.42
CA ASN A 213 28.40 7.09 0.92
C ASN A 213 29.82 7.58 0.85
N TRP A 214 30.03 8.79 1.32
CA TRP A 214 31.36 9.37 1.52
C TRP A 214 31.68 9.42 3.00
N LYS A 215 32.83 8.92 3.36
CA LYS A 215 33.34 8.93 4.73
C LYS A 215 34.76 9.44 4.77
N LYS A 216 35.01 10.45 5.59
CA LYS A 216 36.37 10.94 5.83
C LYS A 216 36.54 11.34 7.29
N LYS A 217 37.42 10.65 8.00
CA LYS A 217 37.56 10.77 9.47
C LYS A 217 36.19 10.61 10.16
N GLU A 218 35.74 11.60 10.89
CA GLU A 218 34.50 11.60 11.65
C GLU A 218 33.28 12.09 10.85
N ALA A 219 33.48 12.53 9.61
CA ALA A 219 32.40 13.02 8.74
C ALA A 219 31.94 11.95 7.78
N ARG A 220 30.60 11.86 7.60
CA ARG A 220 29.93 10.98 6.66
C ARG A 220 28.82 11.74 5.93
N ILE A 221 28.76 11.57 4.63
CA ILE A 221 27.64 12.03 3.80
C ILE A 221 27.06 10.81 3.07
N THR A 222 25.75 10.65 3.12
CA THR A 222 25.07 9.60 2.39
C THR A 222 24.03 10.25 1.48
N PHE A 223 24.08 9.92 0.20
CA PHE A 223 23.06 10.25 -0.79
C PHE A 223 22.32 8.97 -1.19
N ASN A 224 21.02 9.03 -1.24
CA ASN A 224 20.18 7.95 -1.73
C ASN A 224 19.14 8.51 -2.70
N TYR A 225 19.06 7.93 -3.88
CA TYR A 225 17.96 8.09 -4.83
C TYR A 225 17.35 6.73 -5.13
N SER A 226 16.02 6.65 -5.12
CA SER A 226 15.30 5.48 -5.59
C SER A 226 14.06 5.89 -6.38
N GLY A 227 13.89 5.25 -7.52
CA GLY A 227 12.68 5.33 -8.34
C GLY A 227 11.91 4.02 -8.27
N ARG A 228 10.60 4.08 -8.31
CA ARG A 228 9.75 2.89 -8.30
C ARG A 228 8.49 3.07 -9.11
N THR A 229 8.26 2.17 -10.07
CA THR A 229 6.96 2.00 -10.70
C THR A 229 6.02 1.26 -9.77
N ARG A 230 4.76 1.68 -9.71
CA ARG A 230 3.68 0.97 -9.04
C ARG A 230 2.47 0.89 -9.98
N GLN A 231 2.02 -0.32 -10.21
CA GLN A 231 0.84 -0.56 -11.05
C GLN A 231 -0.44 -0.29 -10.27
N PRO A 232 -1.53 0.19 -10.91
CA PRO A 232 -2.86 0.19 -10.33
C PRO A 232 -3.27 -1.22 -9.90
N SER A 233 -4.17 -1.32 -8.93
CA SER A 233 -4.73 -2.62 -8.57
C SER A 233 -5.55 -3.17 -9.74
N LEU A 234 -5.55 -4.50 -9.90
CA LEU A 234 -6.34 -5.10 -10.97
C LEU A 234 -7.85 -4.88 -10.78
N SER A 235 -8.30 -4.80 -9.52
CA SER A 235 -9.70 -4.48 -9.19
C SER A 235 -10.08 -3.06 -9.61
N ASP A 236 -9.17 -2.09 -9.51
CA ASP A 236 -9.42 -0.71 -9.93
C ASP A 236 -9.52 -0.57 -11.46
N LEU A 237 -8.87 -1.49 -12.19
CA LEU A 237 -8.86 -1.49 -13.66
C LEU A 237 -10.09 -2.19 -14.27
N MET A 238 -10.79 -3.01 -13.48
CA MET A 238 -11.93 -3.76 -14.02
C MET A 238 -13.14 -2.84 -14.24
N PRO A 239 -13.75 -2.82 -15.43
CA PRO A 239 -14.92 -1.99 -15.74
C PRO A 239 -16.21 -2.55 -15.11
N LEU A 240 -16.13 -3.08 -13.91
CA LEU A 240 -17.27 -3.59 -13.16
C LEU A 240 -17.74 -2.57 -12.15
N THR A 241 -19.07 -2.48 -12.00
CA THR A 241 -19.71 -1.68 -10.97
C THR A 241 -20.13 -2.59 -9.83
N ASP A 242 -19.54 -2.42 -8.67
CA ASP A 242 -20.00 -3.06 -7.42
C ASP A 242 -21.10 -2.19 -6.80
N ASN A 243 -22.34 -2.66 -6.90
CA ASN A 243 -23.53 -2.06 -6.33
C ASN A 243 -24.14 -2.94 -5.21
N SER A 244 -23.36 -3.85 -4.64
CA SER A 244 -23.77 -4.71 -3.53
C SER A 244 -24.31 -3.90 -2.34
N ASN A 245 -23.82 -2.66 -2.18
CA ASN A 245 -24.42 -1.67 -1.32
C ASN A 245 -24.89 -0.45 -2.14
N PRO A 246 -26.21 -0.23 -2.31
CA PRO A 246 -26.75 0.87 -3.12
C PRO A 246 -26.32 2.27 -2.66
N LEU A 247 -25.90 2.42 -1.39
CA LEU A 247 -25.37 3.69 -0.85
C LEU A 247 -23.87 3.88 -1.13
N TYR A 248 -23.16 2.82 -1.52
CA TYR A 248 -21.73 2.81 -1.71
C TYR A 248 -21.39 2.03 -2.99
N ILE A 249 -21.54 2.70 -4.12
CA ILE A 249 -21.24 2.12 -5.42
C ILE A 249 -19.76 2.33 -5.72
N THR A 250 -19.06 1.28 -6.14
CA THR A 250 -17.67 1.36 -6.59
C THR A 250 -17.59 0.97 -8.05
N ARG A 251 -16.91 1.79 -8.85
CA ARG A 251 -16.67 1.56 -10.27
C ARG A 251 -15.18 1.54 -10.56
N GLY A 252 -14.69 0.54 -11.29
CA GLY A 252 -13.31 0.52 -11.76
C GLY A 252 -13.10 1.43 -12.97
N ASN A 253 -11.82 1.67 -13.29
CA ASN A 253 -11.38 2.51 -14.39
C ASN A 253 -10.26 1.82 -15.17
N PRO A 254 -10.52 1.29 -16.39
CA PRO A 254 -9.50 0.60 -17.20
C PRO A 254 -8.42 1.54 -17.76
N ASP A 255 -8.64 2.86 -17.76
CA ASP A 255 -7.71 3.85 -18.31
C ASP A 255 -6.63 4.29 -17.32
N LEU A 256 -6.56 3.67 -16.14
CA LEU A 256 -5.56 4.00 -15.14
C LEU A 256 -4.14 3.70 -15.64
N LYS A 257 -3.27 4.69 -15.46
CA LYS A 257 -1.85 4.61 -15.75
C LYS A 257 -1.04 4.21 -14.52
N GLN A 258 0.10 3.59 -14.76
CA GLN A 258 1.06 3.29 -13.71
C GLN A 258 1.58 4.56 -13.02
N MET A 259 1.76 4.48 -11.72
CA MET A 259 2.39 5.52 -10.91
C MET A 259 3.90 5.35 -10.95
N PHE A 260 4.64 6.44 -10.96
CA PHE A 260 6.08 6.44 -10.71
C PHE A 260 6.41 7.35 -9.52
N SER A 261 7.15 6.80 -8.55
CA SER A 261 7.57 7.50 -7.34
C SER A 261 9.09 7.73 -7.38
N HIS A 262 9.51 8.98 -7.16
CA HIS A 262 10.89 9.36 -6.96
C HIS A 262 11.11 9.66 -5.48
N SER A 263 12.18 9.15 -4.90
CA SER A 263 12.61 9.44 -3.54
C SER A 263 14.08 9.82 -3.51
N VAL A 264 14.40 10.95 -2.90
CA VAL A 264 15.77 11.44 -2.70
C VAL A 264 16.00 11.68 -1.22
N ARG A 265 17.15 11.28 -0.72
CA ARG A 265 17.59 11.59 0.66
C ARG A 265 19.09 11.88 0.70
N VAL A 266 19.44 12.94 1.41
CA VAL A 266 20.83 13.28 1.77
C VAL A 266 20.94 13.29 3.28
N SER A 267 21.95 12.62 3.83
CA SER A 267 22.23 12.60 5.26
C SER A 267 23.68 13.02 5.49
N PHE A 268 23.90 13.86 6.47
CA PHE A 268 25.21 14.28 6.96
C PHE A 268 25.35 13.89 8.43
N GLN A 269 26.51 13.37 8.79
CA GLN A 269 26.86 13.06 10.17
C GLN A 269 28.32 13.45 10.45
N HIS A 270 28.56 14.09 11.59
CA HIS A 270 29.92 14.37 12.09
C HIS A 270 29.99 13.93 13.55
N SER A 271 30.56 12.74 13.80
CA SER A 271 30.54 12.09 15.11
C SER A 271 31.20 12.92 16.21
N LYS A 272 32.40 13.49 15.96
CA LYS A 272 33.14 14.28 16.95
C LYS A 272 32.47 15.60 17.33
N LYS A 273 31.73 16.21 16.40
CA LYS A 273 30.99 17.46 16.66
C LYS A 273 29.59 17.21 17.19
N GLY A 274 29.12 15.95 17.22
CA GLY A 274 27.78 15.59 17.64
C GLY A 274 26.69 16.15 16.71
N ILE A 275 26.95 16.28 15.41
CA ILE A 275 26.02 16.84 14.43
C ILE A 275 25.51 15.72 13.54
N SER A 276 24.20 15.66 13.35
CA SER A 276 23.56 14.88 12.29
C SER A 276 22.46 15.70 11.65
N ALA A 277 22.35 15.61 10.33
CA ALA A 277 21.29 16.28 9.57
C ALA A 277 20.84 15.37 8.42
N ASN A 278 19.58 15.43 8.08
CA ASN A 278 19.06 14.80 6.87
C ASN A 278 18.04 15.72 6.20
N ILE A 279 18.01 15.65 4.87
CA ILE A 279 16.99 16.24 4.04
C ILE A 279 16.55 15.21 3.01
N GLY A 280 15.28 15.14 2.75
CA GLY A 280 14.73 14.21 1.76
C GLY A 280 13.46 14.73 1.14
N GLY A 281 13.07 14.10 0.05
CA GLY A 281 11.82 14.41 -0.62
C GLY A 281 11.33 13.22 -1.43
N GLN A 282 10.04 13.21 -1.67
CA GLN A 282 9.34 12.26 -2.52
C GLN A 282 8.41 13.00 -3.45
N MET A 283 8.33 12.55 -4.68
CA MET A 283 7.40 13.06 -5.69
C MET A 283 6.74 11.87 -6.40
N GLU A 284 5.44 11.97 -6.61
CA GLU A 284 4.66 10.94 -7.27
C GLU A 284 4.02 11.49 -8.55
N GLN A 285 4.17 10.73 -9.63
CA GLN A 285 3.53 10.97 -10.92
C GLN A 285 2.44 9.93 -11.12
N ASN A 286 1.28 10.34 -11.61
CA ASN A 286 0.12 9.47 -11.86
C ASN A 286 -0.34 8.67 -10.63
N SER A 287 -0.29 9.23 -9.42
CA SER A 287 -0.84 8.58 -8.22
C SER A 287 -2.32 8.25 -8.45
N VAL A 288 -2.75 7.07 -8.02
CA VAL A 288 -4.16 6.71 -8.06
C VAL A 288 -4.87 7.29 -6.85
N THR A 289 -5.95 8.02 -7.08
CA THR A 289 -6.84 8.57 -6.05
C THR A 289 -8.28 8.26 -6.37
N GLN A 290 -9.16 8.37 -5.37
CA GLN A 290 -10.59 8.14 -5.55
C GLN A 290 -11.33 9.45 -5.78
N VAL A 291 -12.20 9.47 -6.79
CA VAL A 291 -13.25 10.48 -6.94
C VAL A 291 -14.49 9.96 -6.25
N VAL A 292 -15.12 10.79 -5.43
CA VAL A 292 -16.38 10.46 -4.77
C VAL A 292 -17.46 11.43 -5.25
N LEU A 293 -18.50 10.89 -5.86
CA LEU A 293 -19.67 11.63 -6.32
C LEU A 293 -20.86 11.29 -5.44
N TYR A 294 -21.59 12.29 -4.98
CA TYR A 294 -22.75 12.13 -4.13
C TYR A 294 -24.05 12.23 -4.93
N ASP A 295 -24.97 11.37 -4.63
CA ASP A 295 -26.36 11.48 -5.14
C ASP A 295 -27.19 12.28 -4.11
N ALA A 296 -27.61 13.50 -4.51
CA ALA A 296 -28.36 14.39 -3.65
C ALA A 296 -29.74 13.85 -3.23
N LYS A 297 -30.32 12.89 -3.98
CA LYS A 297 -31.62 12.28 -3.70
C LYS A 297 -31.52 11.17 -2.66
N THR A 298 -30.61 10.24 -2.87
CA THR A 298 -30.46 9.06 -2.02
C THR A 298 -29.49 9.27 -0.86
N GLY A 299 -28.57 10.26 -0.97
CA GLY A 299 -27.42 10.41 -0.09
C GLY A 299 -26.36 9.35 -0.30
N GLY A 300 -26.51 8.50 -1.34
CA GLY A 300 -25.52 7.52 -1.75
C GLY A 300 -24.28 8.16 -2.37
N ARG A 301 -23.21 7.41 -2.47
CA ARG A 301 -21.96 7.83 -3.10
C ARG A 301 -21.49 6.82 -4.13
N GLU A 302 -20.96 7.32 -5.22
CA GLU A 302 -20.25 6.56 -6.24
C GLU A 302 -18.76 6.90 -6.18
N THR A 303 -17.91 5.89 -6.13
CA THR A 303 -16.47 6.03 -6.01
C THR A 303 -15.79 5.42 -7.24
N SER A 304 -14.87 6.13 -7.85
CA SER A 304 -14.08 5.66 -9.00
C SER A 304 -12.63 6.09 -8.88
N PRO A 305 -11.64 5.23 -9.20
CA PRO A 305 -10.23 5.57 -9.19
C PRO A 305 -9.84 6.37 -10.43
N ILE A 306 -8.99 7.38 -10.24
CA ILE A 306 -8.38 8.18 -11.30
C ILE A 306 -6.90 8.43 -11.04
N ASN A 307 -6.14 8.76 -12.08
CA ASN A 307 -4.77 9.24 -11.91
C ASN A 307 -4.72 10.74 -11.61
N ILE A 308 -3.85 11.11 -10.67
CA ILE A 308 -3.58 12.48 -10.31
C ILE A 308 -2.06 12.68 -10.15
N SER A 309 -1.56 13.85 -10.53
CA SER A 309 -0.15 14.21 -10.34
C SER A 309 -0.03 15.54 -9.59
N GLY A 310 1.11 15.73 -8.94
CA GLY A 310 1.40 16.92 -8.15
C GLY A 310 1.58 16.65 -6.66
N ASN A 311 1.52 15.39 -6.23
CA ASN A 311 1.83 14.96 -4.87
C ASN A 311 3.34 14.95 -4.66
N TRP A 312 3.81 15.73 -3.67
CA TRP A 312 5.19 15.71 -3.25
C TRP A 312 5.31 16.09 -1.78
N ASN A 313 6.39 15.67 -1.16
CA ASN A 313 6.76 16.09 0.18
C ASN A 313 8.27 16.29 0.28
N VAL A 314 8.68 17.28 1.05
CA VAL A 314 10.06 17.52 1.46
C VAL A 314 10.11 17.52 2.97
N TYR A 315 11.10 16.88 3.53
CA TYR A 315 11.30 16.80 4.97
C TYR A 315 12.77 16.92 5.31
N GLY A 316 13.04 17.43 6.49
CA GLY A 316 14.39 17.54 7.01
C GLY A 316 14.43 17.43 8.52
N SER A 317 15.56 17.01 9.04
CA SER A 317 15.86 17.10 10.45
C SER A 317 17.33 17.38 10.68
N ALA A 318 17.63 18.07 11.78
CA ALA A 318 18.98 18.30 12.28
C ALA A 318 19.00 18.02 13.77
N ASN A 319 20.05 17.34 14.20
CA ASN A 319 20.31 17.05 15.60
C ASN A 319 21.74 17.50 15.91
N TRP A 320 21.87 18.20 17.02
CA TRP A 320 23.16 18.55 17.59
C TRP A 320 23.19 18.20 19.06
N TRP A 321 24.25 17.52 19.49
CA TRP A 321 24.47 17.25 20.88
C TRP A 321 25.91 17.55 21.28
N LYS A 322 26.10 18.06 22.49
CA LYS A 322 27.44 18.36 23.02
C LYS A 322 27.47 18.17 24.53
N ARG A 323 28.53 17.54 24.98
CA ARG A 323 28.83 17.44 26.41
C ARG A 323 29.82 18.54 26.80
N LEU A 324 29.45 19.30 27.83
CA LEU A 324 30.24 20.41 28.39
C LEU A 324 30.44 20.14 29.87
N GLY A 325 31.48 19.36 30.22
CA GLY A 325 31.73 18.94 31.59
C GLY A 325 30.60 18.10 32.15
N HIS A 326 29.89 18.63 33.16
CA HIS A 326 28.74 17.97 33.78
C HIS A 326 27.39 18.18 33.06
N PHE A 327 27.39 19.03 32.04
CA PHE A 327 26.18 19.33 31.24
C PHE A 327 26.20 18.59 29.91
N SER A 328 25.06 18.11 29.48
CA SER A 328 24.85 17.63 28.12
C SER A 328 23.72 18.45 27.49
N LEU A 329 24.02 19.06 26.36
CA LEU A 329 23.04 19.83 25.58
C LEU A 329 22.67 19.04 24.34
N ARG A 330 21.37 19.02 24.02
CA ARG A 330 20.81 18.45 22.80
C ARG A 330 19.83 19.44 22.18
N LEU A 331 19.98 19.66 20.89
CA LEU A 331 19.09 20.44 20.07
C LEU A 331 18.61 19.57 18.91
N ASP A 332 17.30 19.41 18.80
CA ASP A 332 16.64 18.68 17.72
C ASP A 332 15.76 19.66 16.94
N MET A 333 15.91 19.65 15.61
CA MET A 333 15.09 20.41 14.70
C MET A 333 14.50 19.47 13.66
N ASN A 334 13.25 19.65 13.30
CA ASN A 334 12.60 18.92 12.22
C ASN A 334 11.65 19.82 11.47
N GLY A 335 11.47 19.54 10.19
CA GLY A 335 10.56 20.26 9.33
C GLY A 335 10.04 19.36 8.22
N ASN A 336 8.82 19.61 7.82
CA ASN A 336 8.22 19.00 6.65
C ASN A 336 7.37 20.02 5.89
N HIS A 337 7.37 19.89 4.58
CA HIS A 337 6.47 20.63 3.69
C HIS A 337 5.96 19.69 2.62
N SER A 338 4.64 19.64 2.45
CA SER A 338 3.99 18.74 1.51
C SER A 338 2.93 19.45 0.68
N ASN A 339 2.79 18.98 -0.55
CA ASN A 339 1.72 19.34 -1.45
C ASN A 339 0.93 18.08 -1.78
N ARG A 340 -0.32 18.06 -1.39
CA ARG A 340 -1.23 16.94 -1.62
C ARG A 340 -2.35 17.39 -2.53
N VAL A 341 -2.48 16.74 -3.68
CA VAL A 341 -3.56 16.95 -4.63
C VAL A 341 -4.59 15.86 -4.44
N SER A 342 -5.85 16.24 -4.37
CA SER A 342 -7.00 15.34 -4.24
C SER A 342 -8.13 15.82 -5.13
N MET A 343 -9.20 15.04 -5.23
CA MET A 343 -10.44 15.47 -5.86
C MET A 343 -11.41 15.97 -4.80
N ILE A 344 -12.15 17.03 -5.12
CA ILE A 344 -13.25 17.48 -4.29
C ILE A 344 -14.41 16.53 -4.51
N ASN A 345 -15.05 16.16 -3.41
CA ASN A 345 -16.27 15.36 -3.45
C ASN A 345 -17.43 16.26 -3.85
N GLU A 346 -17.98 16.03 -5.03
CA GLU A 346 -19.02 16.87 -5.64
C GLU A 346 -20.34 16.07 -5.78
N ASP A 347 -21.41 16.79 -6.05
CA ASP A 347 -22.67 16.18 -6.48
C ASP A 347 -22.46 15.48 -7.82
N LYS A 348 -23.14 14.35 -8.04
CA LYS A 348 -23.05 13.54 -9.25
C LYS A 348 -23.37 14.30 -10.55
N SER A 349 -24.09 15.41 -10.46
CA SER A 349 -24.40 16.30 -11.60
C SER A 349 -23.29 17.28 -11.96
N LEU A 350 -22.22 17.36 -11.14
CA LEU A 350 -21.09 18.29 -11.33
C LEU A 350 -19.82 17.55 -11.77
N GLU A 351 -18.98 18.25 -12.52
CA GLU A 351 -17.66 17.72 -12.87
C GLU A 351 -16.71 17.74 -11.66
N PRO A 352 -15.96 16.63 -11.42
CA PRO A 352 -15.00 16.58 -10.34
C PRO A 352 -13.90 17.62 -10.46
N LYS A 353 -13.62 18.36 -9.39
CA LYS A 353 -12.59 19.42 -9.33
C LYS A 353 -11.41 18.96 -8.50
N LYS A 354 -10.22 19.45 -8.89
CA LYS A 354 -8.98 19.23 -8.11
C LYS A 354 -8.92 20.19 -6.93
N SER A 355 -8.50 19.67 -5.79
CA SER A 355 -8.12 20.44 -4.59
C SER A 355 -6.65 20.24 -4.29
N THR A 356 -6.01 21.28 -3.81
CA THR A 356 -4.60 21.23 -3.40
C THR A 356 -4.49 21.67 -1.95
N THR A 357 -3.94 20.78 -1.12
CA THR A 357 -3.64 21.07 0.29
C THR A 357 -2.14 21.15 0.48
N ARG A 358 -1.66 22.23 1.11
CA ARG A 358 -0.27 22.41 1.48
C ARG A 358 -0.15 22.39 2.99
N ASP A 359 0.68 21.50 3.49
CA ASP A 359 0.94 21.35 4.92
C ASP A 359 2.40 21.69 5.21
N THR A 360 2.62 22.49 6.25
CA THR A 360 3.97 22.83 6.73
C THR A 360 4.03 22.58 8.21
N GLY A 361 4.98 21.76 8.65
CA GLY A 361 5.27 21.50 10.05
C GLY A 361 6.71 21.86 10.37
N LEU A 362 6.94 22.53 11.48
CA LEU A 362 8.26 22.83 12.02
C LEU A 362 8.26 22.48 13.51
N GLY A 363 9.33 21.81 13.97
CA GLY A 363 9.55 21.46 15.35
C GLY A 363 10.96 21.79 15.78
N CYS A 364 11.13 22.25 17.02
CA CYS A 364 12.43 22.49 17.62
C CYS A 364 12.35 22.14 19.11
N ASP A 365 13.22 21.23 19.54
CA ASP A 365 13.36 20.79 20.92
C ASP A 365 14.79 21.06 21.41
N ALA A 366 14.91 21.64 22.60
CA ALA A 366 16.19 21.88 23.27
C ALA A 366 16.15 21.26 24.67
N VAL A 367 17.10 20.36 24.94
CA VAL A 367 17.15 19.64 26.21
C VAL A 367 18.53 19.78 26.84
N SER A 368 18.56 20.04 28.14
CA SER A 368 19.77 20.08 28.96
C SER A 368 19.70 19.04 30.09
N TYR A 369 20.73 18.23 30.23
CA TYR A 369 20.86 17.26 31.32
C TYR A 369 22.08 17.60 32.18
N THR A 370 21.92 17.52 33.50
CA THR A 370 22.99 17.60 34.49
C THR A 370 23.29 16.20 35.03
N HIS A 371 24.54 15.77 34.97
CA HIS A 371 24.99 14.56 35.63
C HIS A 371 25.55 14.93 37.03
N LEU A 372 24.71 14.79 38.06
CA LEU A 372 25.16 14.86 39.44
C LEU A 372 25.96 13.57 39.76
N ARG A 373 27.25 13.68 40.00
CA ARG A 373 28.03 12.60 40.62
C ARG A 373 27.54 12.50 42.07
N GLY A 374 26.95 11.37 42.44
CA GLY A 374 26.78 11.04 43.83
C GLY A 374 28.12 11.02 44.60
N PRO A 375 28.12 11.29 45.92
CA PRO A 375 29.31 11.17 46.72
C PRO A 375 29.93 9.77 46.53
N ARG A 376 31.25 9.73 46.31
CA ARG A 376 32.01 8.47 46.42
C ARG A 376 32.18 8.19 47.89
N ASP A 377 31.51 7.17 48.40
CA ASP A 377 31.83 6.55 49.66
C ASP A 377 33.20 5.86 49.57
#